data_2a9bdd7296c9c01e3bb114b89abda711
#
_entry.id   2a9bdd7296c9c01e3bb114b89abda711
#
_cell.length_a   1.000
_cell.length_b   1.000
_cell.length_c   1.000
_cell.angle_alpha   90.00
_cell.angle_beta   90.00
_cell.angle_gamma   90.00
#
_symmetry.space_group_name_H-M   'P 1'
#
loop_
_entity.id
_entity.type
_entity.pdbx_description
1 polymer ?
#
loop_
_entity_poly.entity_id
_entity_poly.type
_entity_poly.pdbx_seq_one_letter_code
_entity_poly.pdbx_strand_id
1 'polypeptide(L)'
;MQAAKRILSLTLVLVLVLALAACGAQSSTATTAAPETTAAPETTEAATEAATEAATEAPAEVKHTVYPLTIQTYNYAKEPVEYTFEKAPERVWAQNQDNIEILLALGLADKIVGACGLDGDVREDLKADFETINYYDKMPSKEEIIALNPDFITGWYSTFSDKRLGDVDFWHERNVGTYMALNSACRGKAAENPQTVEDEYQDILTLGEIFDVQDRAEAIVNDMKAQVQQIEDYLADKTRLTAAVLEDEGGTYRVYGEDVLGGNVAIHGGAELVVGKHGNNGSISAEDLILANPDAIFMVWYDGYSVGDVDYAGDHVVKLITENPAFASLDAVKNGRVYPINLSGIYCSGMRTIDGILDVAKNLYPELYQ
;
A
#
# COMPACT_ATOMS: atom_id res chain seq x y z
N MET A 1 48.95 -19.06 7.11
CA MET A 1 49.40 -18.97 8.52
C MET A 1 48.23 -18.44 9.31
N GLN A 2 47.59 -19.39 9.95
CA GLN A 2 47.35 -19.47 11.42
C GLN A 2 46.43 -18.36 11.94
N ALA A 3 45.42 -18.60 12.59
CA ALA A 3 44.72 -19.68 13.29
C ALA A 3 43.78 -18.99 14.29
N ALA A 4 42.57 -19.43 14.28
CA ALA A 4 41.73 -19.85 15.38
C ALA A 4 41.90 -19.11 16.75
N LYS A 5 40.79 -18.65 17.30
CA LYS A 5 40.42 -18.96 18.70
C LYS A 5 38.89 -18.94 18.85
N ARG A 6 38.41 -20.13 19.15
CA ARG A 6 37.16 -20.49 19.81
C ARG A 6 37.18 -20.02 21.29
N ILE A 7 36.01 -19.96 21.89
CA ILE A 7 35.60 -20.35 23.25
C ILE A 7 34.30 -19.58 23.55
N LEU A 8 33.10 -20.18 23.55
CA LEU A 8 32.48 -21.14 24.47
C LEU A 8 32.17 -20.55 25.86
N SER A 9 30.91 -20.48 26.18
CA SER A 9 30.23 -20.73 27.46
C SER A 9 28.76 -20.33 27.29
N LEU A 10 27.79 -21.15 27.20
CA LEU A 10 27.22 -22.27 27.97
C LEU A 10 26.78 -21.91 29.39
N THR A 11 25.49 -22.20 29.60
CA THR A 11 24.74 -22.51 30.83
C THR A 11 24.29 -21.32 31.67
N LEU A 12 23.04 -21.28 32.14
CA LEU A 12 22.38 -22.25 33.00
C LEU A 12 20.90 -21.79 33.23
N VAL A 13 19.87 -22.56 32.83
CA VAL A 13 19.00 -23.38 33.72
C VAL A 13 18.11 -22.59 34.70
N LEU A 14 16.81 -22.58 34.43
CA LEU A 14 15.73 -23.37 35.02
C LEU A 14 15.46 -23.15 36.52
N VAL A 15 14.22 -22.84 36.86
CA VAL A 15 13.31 -23.31 37.94
C VAL A 15 12.07 -22.45 37.94
N LEU A 16 10.91 -22.83 37.44
CA LEU A 16 9.87 -23.71 37.96
C LEU A 16 9.54 -23.52 39.47
N VAL A 17 8.35 -22.95 39.75
CA VAL A 17 7.47 -23.47 40.81
C VAL A 17 6.01 -23.07 40.54
N LEU A 18 5.16 -24.08 40.47
CA LEU A 18 3.71 -24.06 40.61
C LEU A 18 3.27 -23.68 42.02
N ALA A 19 2.15 -23.00 42.15
CA ALA A 19 1.27 -23.21 43.31
C ALA A 19 -0.20 -23.06 42.88
N LEU A 20 -0.90 -24.14 42.99
CA LEU A 20 -2.37 -24.31 43.00
C LEU A 20 -2.96 -23.89 44.37
N ALA A 21 -4.19 -23.38 44.33
CA ALA A 21 -5.32 -23.75 45.23
C ALA A 21 -6.47 -22.76 44.95
N ALA A 22 -7.59 -23.11 44.41
CA ALA A 22 -8.68 -24.03 44.76
C ALA A 22 -9.65 -23.49 45.83
N CYS A 23 -10.92 -23.62 45.49
CA CYS A 23 -12.16 -23.62 46.29
C CYS A 23 -12.73 -22.23 46.63
N GLY A 24 -14.04 -22.02 46.50
CA GLY A 24 -15.16 -22.95 46.50
C GLY A 24 -16.46 -22.26 46.11
N ALA A 25 -17.34 -23.09 45.70
CA ALA A 25 -18.74 -22.89 45.33
C ALA A 25 -19.65 -22.68 46.57
N GLN A 26 -20.82 -22.05 46.30
CA GLN A 26 -22.17 -22.44 46.81
C GLN A 26 -23.17 -21.41 46.30
N SER A 27 -24.10 -21.67 45.42
CA SER A 27 -25.38 -22.41 45.40
C SER A 27 -26.36 -22.08 46.52
N SER A 28 -27.49 -21.50 46.15
CA SER A 28 -28.87 -21.82 46.60
C SER A 28 -29.83 -20.87 45.86
N THR A 29 -30.59 -21.34 44.95
CA THR A 29 -31.92 -22.00 44.97
C THR A 29 -33.08 -21.21 45.54
N ALA A 30 -34.08 -21.14 44.67
CA ALA A 30 -35.53 -21.27 44.80
C ALA A 30 -36.31 -20.07 45.34
N THR A 31 -37.50 -19.73 44.96
CA THR A 31 -38.62 -20.37 44.29
C THR A 31 -39.81 -19.41 44.42
N THR A 32 -40.64 -19.35 43.38
CA THR A 32 -42.12 -19.36 43.41
C THR A 32 -42.89 -18.09 43.81
N ALA A 33 -43.71 -17.58 43.00
CA ALA A 33 -45.13 -17.71 42.75
C ALA A 33 -45.78 -16.41 42.23
N ALA A 34 -46.50 -16.55 41.15
CA ALA A 34 -47.62 -15.66 40.81
C ALA A 34 -48.83 -16.02 41.69
N PRO A 35 -49.85 -15.18 41.82
CA PRO A 35 -50.93 -15.24 40.85
C PRO A 35 -51.69 -13.93 40.54
N GLU A 36 -52.30 -13.95 39.35
CA GLU A 36 -53.67 -13.61 38.90
C GLU A 36 -54.27 -12.24 39.12
N THR A 37 -54.64 -11.65 37.99
CA THR A 37 -55.95 -11.23 37.47
C THR A 37 -56.65 -10.03 38.14
N THR A 38 -56.90 -8.98 37.35
CA THR A 38 -58.28 -8.51 37.06
C THR A 38 -58.33 -7.48 35.93
N ALA A 39 -59.38 -7.62 35.15
CA ALA A 39 -59.88 -7.04 33.93
C ALA A 39 -59.82 -5.51 33.73
N ALA A 40 -59.89 -5.17 32.45
CA ALA A 40 -60.06 -3.92 31.78
C ALA A 40 -61.30 -3.08 32.21
N PRO A 41 -61.41 -1.77 31.78
CA PRO A 41 -62.14 -1.53 30.55
C PRO A 41 -61.48 -0.56 29.60
N GLU A 42 -61.89 -0.69 28.34
CA GLU A 42 -61.64 0.16 27.17
C GLU A 42 -61.96 1.61 27.41
N THR A 43 -61.16 2.50 26.85
CA THR A 43 -61.64 3.76 26.29
C THR A 43 -60.78 4.16 25.10
N THR A 44 -61.43 4.46 24.04
CA THR A 44 -61.07 4.81 22.69
C THR A 44 -60.38 6.19 22.58
N GLU A 45 -59.53 6.30 21.49
CA GLU A 45 -59.14 7.51 20.75
C GLU A 45 -57.94 8.31 21.26
N ALA A 46 -56.87 8.32 20.50
CA ALA A 46 -56.52 9.30 19.49
C ALA A 46 -55.18 8.94 18.86
N ALA A 47 -55.17 8.71 17.55
CA ALA A 47 -53.97 8.66 16.75
C ALA A 47 -53.27 10.00 16.77
N THR A 48 -52.10 10.07 17.38
CA THR A 48 -51.15 11.14 17.16
C THR A 48 -50.02 10.59 16.33
N GLU A 49 -49.96 11.02 15.07
CA GLU A 49 -48.79 10.80 14.21
C GLU A 49 -47.56 11.37 14.91
N ALA A 50 -46.70 10.47 15.37
CA ALA A 50 -45.36 10.86 15.76
C ALA A 50 -44.56 11.02 14.45
N ALA A 51 -44.37 12.28 14.06
CA ALA A 51 -43.35 12.64 13.09
C ALA A 51 -42.00 12.12 13.61
N THR A 52 -41.44 11.16 12.92
CA THR A 52 -40.05 10.76 13.11
C THR A 52 -39.19 11.92 12.65
N GLU A 53 -38.74 12.75 13.59
CA GLU A 53 -37.62 13.67 13.33
C GLU A 53 -36.42 12.80 12.91
N ALA A 54 -36.07 12.86 11.63
CA ALA A 54 -34.79 12.40 11.16
C ALA A 54 -33.74 13.18 11.94
N ALA A 55 -33.00 12.49 12.80
CA ALA A 55 -31.81 13.06 13.42
C ALA A 55 -30.87 13.49 12.29
N THR A 56 -30.79 14.79 12.09
CA THR A 56 -29.76 15.39 11.25
C THR A 56 -28.45 15.14 12.00
N GLU A 57 -27.62 14.21 11.52
CA GLU A 57 -26.26 14.08 12.01
C GLU A 57 -25.61 15.46 11.93
N ALA A 58 -25.04 15.91 13.05
CA ALA A 58 -24.24 17.12 13.06
C ALA A 58 -23.11 16.97 12.04
N PRO A 59 -22.77 18.00 11.25
CA PRO A 59 -21.64 17.94 10.35
C PRO A 59 -20.40 17.49 11.15
N ALA A 60 -19.69 16.47 10.67
CA ALA A 60 -18.42 16.06 11.27
C ALA A 60 -17.51 17.30 11.35
N GLU A 61 -16.86 17.52 12.48
CA GLU A 61 -15.90 18.61 12.61
C GLU A 61 -14.77 18.38 11.62
N VAL A 62 -14.52 19.34 10.74
CA VAL A 62 -13.40 19.30 9.79
C VAL A 62 -12.10 19.31 10.59
N LYS A 63 -11.25 18.33 10.37
CA LYS A 63 -9.95 18.25 11.03
C LYS A 63 -8.99 19.25 10.39
N HIS A 64 -8.26 19.97 11.22
CA HIS A 64 -7.24 20.92 10.79
C HIS A 64 -5.89 20.58 11.38
N THR A 65 -4.84 20.72 10.58
CA THR A 65 -3.47 20.57 11.04
C THR A 65 -3.08 21.73 11.96
N VAL A 66 -2.47 21.37 13.09
CA VAL A 66 -1.91 22.36 14.00
C VAL A 66 -0.45 22.58 13.65
N TYR A 67 -0.15 23.75 13.10
CA TYR A 67 1.23 24.14 12.82
C TYR A 67 1.84 24.87 14.05
N PRO A 68 3.20 24.76 14.28
CA PRO A 68 4.14 24.02 13.48
C PRO A 68 3.94 22.50 13.56
N LEU A 69 4.01 21.83 12.40
CA LEU A 69 3.92 20.37 12.26
C LEU A 69 5.30 19.80 12.00
N THR A 70 5.76 18.89 12.86
CA THR A 70 7.01 18.14 12.63
C THR A 70 6.69 16.75 12.13
N ILE A 71 7.25 16.37 10.98
CA ILE A 71 7.13 15.02 10.43
C ILE A 71 8.51 14.36 10.29
N GLN A 72 8.52 13.04 10.29
CA GLN A 72 9.68 12.25 9.88
C GLN A 72 9.65 12.05 8.36
N THR A 73 10.77 12.29 7.71
CA THR A 73 11.05 11.93 6.32
C THR A 73 12.39 11.20 6.25
N TYR A 74 13.01 11.08 5.09
CA TYR A 74 14.27 10.36 4.91
C TYR A 74 15.24 11.16 4.03
N ASN A 75 16.55 10.97 4.27
CA ASN A 75 17.61 11.48 3.39
C ASN A 75 17.91 10.47 2.26
N TYR A 76 18.81 10.83 1.35
CA TYR A 76 19.19 9.94 0.24
C TYR A 76 19.82 8.62 0.71
N ALA A 77 20.50 8.63 1.87
CA ALA A 77 21.05 7.42 2.51
C ALA A 77 19.96 6.54 3.14
N LYS A 78 18.68 6.97 3.10
CA LYS A 78 17.53 6.31 3.69
C LYS A 78 17.61 6.26 5.23
N GLU A 79 18.17 7.28 5.80
CA GLU A 79 18.18 7.53 7.23
C GLU A 79 17.04 8.48 7.60
N PRO A 80 16.35 8.27 8.72
CA PRO A 80 15.27 9.15 9.13
C PRO A 80 15.82 10.54 9.48
N VAL A 81 15.10 11.56 9.02
CA VAL A 81 15.32 12.97 9.35
C VAL A 81 13.99 13.63 9.67
N GLU A 82 14.00 14.67 10.49
CA GLU A 82 12.80 15.43 10.82
C GLU A 82 12.78 16.76 10.07
N TYR A 83 11.58 17.18 9.68
CA TYR A 83 11.34 18.51 9.15
C TYR A 83 10.09 19.13 9.79
N THR A 84 10.16 20.41 10.13
CA THR A 84 9.06 21.15 10.74
C THR A 84 8.45 22.14 9.75
N PHE A 85 7.19 21.94 9.44
CA PHE A 85 6.39 22.86 8.64
C PHE A 85 5.76 23.93 9.53
N GLU A 86 6.08 25.20 9.27
CA GLU A 86 5.46 26.34 9.99
C GLU A 86 4.04 26.63 9.50
N LYS A 87 3.68 26.19 8.32
CA LYS A 87 2.37 26.28 7.65
C LYS A 87 2.26 25.24 6.54
N ALA A 88 1.06 25.05 6.00
CA ALA A 88 0.86 24.24 4.79
C ALA A 88 1.70 24.79 3.61
N PRO A 89 2.37 23.91 2.84
CA PRO A 89 3.09 24.31 1.64
C PRO A 89 2.15 24.87 0.57
N GLU A 90 2.70 25.79 -0.25
CA GLU A 90 1.93 26.43 -1.32
C GLU A 90 2.56 26.25 -2.71
N ARG A 91 3.79 25.73 -2.78
CA ARG A 91 4.57 25.64 -4.01
C ARG A 91 5.31 24.32 -4.08
N VAL A 92 4.69 23.33 -4.71
CA VAL A 92 5.14 21.94 -4.70
C VAL A 92 5.90 21.59 -5.97
N TRP A 93 7.09 21.01 -5.82
CA TRP A 93 7.70 20.18 -6.86
C TRP A 93 7.33 18.71 -6.60
N ALA A 94 6.59 18.09 -7.52
CA ALA A 94 6.15 16.70 -7.43
C ALA A 94 6.97 15.81 -8.37
N GLN A 95 7.67 14.83 -7.82
CA GLN A 95 8.46 13.88 -8.59
C GLN A 95 7.93 12.47 -8.45
N ASN A 96 7.88 11.73 -9.57
CA ASN A 96 7.34 10.38 -9.72
C ASN A 96 5.81 10.29 -9.67
N GLN A 97 5.28 9.27 -10.34
CA GLN A 97 3.86 9.12 -10.61
C GLN A 97 2.99 9.05 -9.36
N ASP A 98 3.38 8.25 -8.38
CA ASP A 98 2.69 8.09 -7.11
C ASP A 98 2.47 9.43 -6.39
N ASN A 99 3.54 10.21 -6.23
CA ASN A 99 3.49 11.50 -5.55
C ASN A 99 2.63 12.52 -6.32
N ILE A 100 2.73 12.53 -7.65
CA ILE A 100 1.90 13.40 -8.50
C ILE A 100 0.42 13.02 -8.31
N GLU A 101 0.09 11.74 -8.45
CA GLU A 101 -1.30 11.26 -8.36
C GLU A 101 -1.90 11.41 -6.96
N ILE A 102 -1.12 11.22 -5.88
CA ILE A 102 -1.60 11.51 -4.51
C ILE A 102 -1.95 12.99 -4.36
N LEU A 103 -1.07 13.90 -4.79
CA LEU A 103 -1.35 15.34 -4.69
C LEU A 103 -2.59 15.76 -5.50
N LEU A 104 -2.76 15.21 -6.71
CA LEU A 104 -3.96 15.45 -7.52
C LEU A 104 -5.22 14.91 -6.82
N ALA A 105 -5.16 13.67 -6.30
CA ALA A 105 -6.26 13.05 -5.57
C ALA A 105 -6.62 13.83 -4.30
N LEU A 106 -5.64 14.43 -3.63
CA LEU A 106 -5.85 15.34 -2.50
C LEU A 106 -6.40 16.72 -2.90
N GLY A 107 -6.54 17.02 -4.21
CA GLY A 107 -7.06 18.29 -4.72
C GLY A 107 -6.07 19.43 -4.65
N LEU A 108 -4.79 19.14 -4.75
CA LEU A 108 -3.69 20.08 -4.59
C LEU A 108 -3.04 20.48 -5.93
N ALA A 109 -3.75 20.29 -7.06
CA ALA A 109 -3.24 20.64 -8.40
C ALA A 109 -2.77 22.10 -8.47
N ASP A 110 -3.48 23.04 -7.84
CA ASP A 110 -3.15 24.45 -7.79
C ASP A 110 -1.85 24.76 -7.02
N LYS A 111 -1.37 23.84 -6.19
CA LYS A 111 -0.10 23.96 -5.46
C LYS A 111 1.10 23.48 -6.27
N ILE A 112 0.90 22.64 -7.28
CA ILE A 112 1.98 22.02 -8.07
C ILE A 112 2.57 23.07 -9.03
N VAL A 113 3.76 23.58 -8.69
CA VAL A 113 4.50 24.53 -9.57
C VAL A 113 5.29 23.81 -10.65
N GLY A 114 5.52 22.52 -10.51
CA GLY A 114 6.13 21.67 -11.52
C GLY A 114 6.12 20.21 -11.10
N ALA A 115 6.03 19.32 -12.08
CA ALA A 115 6.03 17.89 -11.90
C ALA A 115 6.80 17.18 -13.01
N CYS A 116 7.36 16.00 -12.72
CA CYS A 116 8.09 15.18 -13.70
C CYS A 116 8.13 13.71 -13.25
N GLY A 117 8.24 12.78 -14.21
CA GLY A 117 8.55 11.39 -13.94
C GLY A 117 7.34 10.50 -13.81
N LEU A 118 6.39 10.63 -14.72
CA LEU A 118 5.38 9.59 -14.95
C LEU A 118 6.04 8.37 -15.58
N ASP A 119 5.62 7.20 -15.14
CA ASP A 119 6.01 5.90 -15.67
C ASP A 119 4.97 5.35 -16.67
N GLY A 120 3.85 6.04 -16.83
CA GLY A 120 2.75 5.72 -17.73
C GLY A 120 1.68 6.80 -17.72
N ASP A 121 0.52 6.51 -18.33
CA ASP A 121 -0.63 7.41 -18.32
C ASP A 121 -1.11 7.70 -16.90
N VAL A 122 -1.53 8.93 -16.64
CA VAL A 122 -2.18 9.32 -15.38
C VAL A 122 -3.53 8.59 -15.26
N ARG A 123 -3.92 8.23 -14.03
CA ARG A 123 -5.24 7.66 -13.73
C ARG A 123 -6.34 8.49 -14.38
N GLU A 124 -7.35 7.81 -14.94
CA GLU A 124 -8.42 8.46 -15.70
C GLU A 124 -9.18 9.52 -14.89
N ASP A 125 -9.43 9.23 -13.62
CA ASP A 125 -10.11 10.12 -12.68
C ASP A 125 -9.30 11.38 -12.30
N LEU A 126 -7.99 11.40 -12.56
CA LEU A 126 -7.08 12.51 -12.25
C LEU A 126 -6.63 13.30 -13.49
N LYS A 127 -6.99 12.86 -14.70
CA LYS A 127 -6.54 13.49 -15.95
C LYS A 127 -6.90 14.97 -16.06
N ALA A 128 -8.12 15.32 -15.68
CA ALA A 128 -8.59 16.71 -15.76
C ALA A 128 -7.76 17.66 -14.87
N ASP A 129 -7.42 17.23 -13.65
CA ASP A 129 -6.57 17.99 -12.74
C ASP A 129 -5.11 18.00 -13.22
N PHE A 130 -4.62 16.88 -13.77
CA PHE A 130 -3.29 16.78 -14.34
C PHE A 130 -3.07 17.75 -15.52
N GLU A 131 -4.06 17.93 -16.38
CA GLU A 131 -3.97 18.89 -17.50
C GLU A 131 -3.78 20.36 -17.04
N THR A 132 -4.03 20.66 -15.77
CA THR A 132 -3.88 22.01 -15.20
C THR A 132 -2.49 22.29 -14.65
N ILE A 133 -1.66 21.26 -14.41
CA ILE A 133 -0.35 21.42 -13.81
C ILE A 133 0.76 21.63 -14.84
N ASN A 134 1.88 22.17 -14.39
CA ASN A 134 3.07 22.32 -15.21
C ASN A 134 3.91 21.04 -15.17
N TYR A 135 3.71 20.16 -16.17
CA TYR A 135 4.43 18.89 -16.29
C TYR A 135 5.61 19.01 -17.26
N TYR A 136 6.75 18.42 -16.87
CA TYR A 136 7.98 18.35 -17.66
C TYR A 136 8.23 16.91 -18.12
N ASP A 137 8.30 16.67 -19.43
CA ASP A 137 8.63 15.34 -19.99
C ASP A 137 10.03 14.87 -19.61
N LYS A 138 10.92 15.80 -19.30
CA LYS A 138 12.29 15.51 -18.87
C LYS A 138 12.58 16.24 -17.58
N MET A 139 13.28 15.57 -16.67
CA MET A 139 13.72 16.15 -15.43
C MET A 139 14.50 17.44 -15.66
N PRO A 140 14.01 18.61 -15.21
CA PRO A 140 14.75 19.85 -15.23
C PRO A 140 16.01 19.79 -14.37
N SER A 141 16.95 20.68 -14.61
CA SER A 141 18.11 20.85 -13.73
C SER A 141 17.69 21.32 -12.33
N LYS A 142 18.54 21.10 -11.34
CA LYS A 142 18.34 21.58 -9.98
C LYS A 142 18.14 23.10 -9.94
N GLU A 143 18.88 23.83 -10.75
CA GLU A 143 18.81 25.31 -10.87
C GLU A 143 17.46 25.77 -11.44
N GLU A 144 16.92 25.06 -12.43
CA GLU A 144 15.59 25.35 -12.98
C GLU A 144 14.50 25.11 -11.93
N ILE A 145 14.61 24.03 -11.14
CA ILE A 145 13.66 23.76 -10.05
C ILE A 145 13.77 24.80 -8.94
N ILE A 146 14.99 25.23 -8.57
CA ILE A 146 15.18 26.34 -7.62
C ILE A 146 14.50 27.63 -8.15
N ALA A 147 14.56 27.88 -9.45
CA ALA A 147 13.92 29.06 -10.05
C ALA A 147 12.39 29.00 -10.00
N LEU A 148 11.78 27.83 -9.90
CA LEU A 148 10.35 27.68 -9.62
C LEU A 148 9.99 28.07 -8.18
N ASN A 149 10.99 28.25 -7.31
CA ASN A 149 10.84 28.62 -5.91
C ASN A 149 9.84 27.71 -5.16
N PRO A 150 10.05 26.40 -5.15
CA PRO A 150 9.22 25.49 -4.34
C PRO A 150 9.46 25.73 -2.86
N ASP A 151 8.43 25.47 -2.03
CA ASP A 151 8.54 25.39 -0.59
C ASP A 151 8.36 23.94 -0.07
N PHE A 152 8.06 23.02 -1.01
CA PHE A 152 7.95 21.60 -0.74
C PHE A 152 8.37 20.75 -1.95
N ILE A 153 9.07 19.64 -1.68
CA ILE A 153 9.48 18.65 -2.69
C ILE A 153 9.10 17.26 -2.20
N THR A 154 8.40 16.50 -3.03
CA THR A 154 8.13 15.08 -2.78
C THR A 154 8.60 14.20 -3.93
N GLY A 155 8.99 12.97 -3.62
CA GLY A 155 9.48 12.02 -4.61
C GLY A 155 10.12 10.79 -3.99
N TRP A 156 10.65 9.93 -4.84
CA TRP A 156 11.40 8.74 -4.42
C TRP A 156 12.80 9.11 -3.90
N TYR A 157 13.47 8.13 -3.24
CA TYR A 157 14.84 8.32 -2.76
C TYR A 157 15.79 8.83 -3.85
N SER A 158 15.61 8.36 -5.10
CA SER A 158 16.46 8.75 -6.23
C SER A 158 16.34 10.24 -6.61
N THR A 159 15.22 10.88 -6.26
CA THR A 159 15.00 12.32 -6.43
C THR A 159 16.06 13.13 -5.66
N PHE A 160 16.42 12.66 -4.47
CA PHE A 160 17.35 13.32 -3.56
C PHE A 160 18.82 12.90 -3.75
N SER A 161 19.14 12.22 -4.87
CA SER A 161 20.52 11.88 -5.20
C SER A 161 21.31 13.11 -5.70
N ASP A 162 22.65 13.08 -5.54
CA ASP A 162 23.55 14.12 -6.04
C ASP A 162 23.42 14.38 -7.55
N LYS A 163 23.01 13.35 -8.29
CA LYS A 163 22.82 13.43 -9.76
C LYS A 163 21.52 14.15 -10.17
N ARG A 164 20.61 14.37 -9.20
CA ARG A 164 19.31 15.01 -9.40
C ARG A 164 19.21 16.28 -8.55
N LEU A 165 18.42 16.27 -7.50
CA LEU A 165 18.15 17.45 -6.67
C LEU A 165 19.14 17.64 -5.52
N GLY A 166 19.97 16.62 -5.24
CA GLY A 166 20.85 16.60 -4.06
C GLY A 166 20.09 16.26 -2.80
N ASP A 167 20.82 15.99 -1.72
CA ASP A 167 20.24 15.52 -0.45
C ASP A 167 19.26 16.54 0.16
N VAL A 168 18.39 16.04 1.02
CA VAL A 168 17.33 16.81 1.69
C VAL A 168 17.88 17.97 2.52
N ASP A 169 19.06 17.83 3.12
CA ASP A 169 19.70 18.89 3.89
C ASP A 169 19.88 20.19 3.08
N PHE A 170 20.23 20.05 1.82
CA PHE A 170 20.36 21.21 0.93
C PHE A 170 19.04 22.02 0.83
N TRP A 171 17.91 21.34 0.83
CA TRP A 171 16.59 21.94 0.72
C TRP A 171 16.10 22.47 2.07
N HIS A 172 16.29 21.70 3.15
CA HIS A 172 15.93 22.10 4.51
C HIS A 172 16.62 23.39 4.95
N GLU A 173 17.93 23.55 4.64
CA GLU A 173 18.70 24.80 4.90
C GLU A 173 18.09 26.02 4.18
N ARG A 174 17.24 25.80 3.17
CA ARG A 174 16.55 26.84 2.39
C ARG A 174 15.07 26.99 2.74
N ASN A 175 14.65 26.37 3.82
CA ASN A 175 13.26 26.30 4.27
C ASN A 175 12.34 25.67 3.21
N VAL A 176 12.81 24.69 2.46
CA VAL A 176 12.04 23.85 1.55
C VAL A 176 11.83 22.50 2.23
N GLY A 177 10.59 22.18 2.58
CA GLY A 177 10.25 20.88 3.16
C GLY A 177 10.42 19.76 2.15
N THR A 178 10.72 18.56 2.62
CA THR A 178 10.79 17.38 1.74
C THR A 178 9.98 16.23 2.33
N TYR A 179 9.45 15.39 1.43
CA TYR A 179 8.86 14.11 1.81
C TYR A 179 9.30 13.04 0.84
N MET A 180 9.81 11.93 1.36
CA MET A 180 10.19 10.76 0.58
C MET A 180 9.15 9.67 0.80
N ALA A 181 8.56 9.16 -0.30
CA ALA A 181 7.62 8.03 -0.24
C ALA A 181 8.22 6.86 0.54
N LEU A 182 7.48 6.34 1.53
CA LEU A 182 7.96 5.38 2.53
C LEU A 182 8.50 4.10 1.88
N ASN A 183 7.76 3.52 0.95
CA ASN A 183 8.21 2.31 0.25
C ASN A 183 9.47 2.55 -0.60
N SER A 184 9.70 3.76 -1.07
CA SER A 184 10.96 4.15 -1.71
C SER A 184 12.11 4.25 -0.70
N ALA A 185 11.87 4.77 0.49
CA ALA A 185 12.84 4.80 1.59
C ALA A 185 13.24 3.39 2.06
N CYS A 186 12.31 2.43 2.03
CA CYS A 186 12.55 1.03 2.41
C CYS A 186 13.34 0.24 1.35
N ARG A 187 13.45 0.73 0.11
CA ARG A 187 14.08 -0.01 -1.00
C ARG A 187 15.51 -0.45 -0.67
N GLY A 188 15.78 -1.76 -0.86
CA GLY A 188 17.06 -2.39 -0.56
C GLY A 188 17.27 -2.73 0.91
N LYS A 189 16.28 -2.49 1.77
CA LYS A 189 16.26 -2.87 3.18
C LYS A 189 15.04 -3.74 3.52
N ALA A 190 14.42 -4.35 2.51
CA ALA A 190 13.14 -5.05 2.64
C ALA A 190 13.10 -6.12 3.74
N ALA A 191 14.20 -6.85 3.96
CA ALA A 191 14.27 -7.84 5.04
C ALA A 191 14.28 -7.21 6.46
N GLU A 192 14.75 -5.97 6.58
CA GLU A 192 14.83 -5.23 7.87
C GLU A 192 13.61 -4.31 8.05
N ASN A 193 13.09 -3.80 6.94
CA ASN A 193 11.98 -2.86 6.88
C ASN A 193 11.17 -3.17 5.59
N PRO A 194 10.19 -4.08 5.67
CA PRO A 194 9.41 -4.50 4.50
C PRO A 194 8.61 -3.34 3.92
N GLN A 195 8.41 -3.39 2.60
CA GLN A 195 7.53 -2.47 1.88
C GLN A 195 6.10 -2.98 1.98
N THR A 196 5.19 -2.13 2.40
CA THR A 196 3.80 -2.53 2.71
C THR A 196 2.74 -1.67 2.04
N VAL A 197 1.54 -2.19 1.94
CA VAL A 197 0.33 -1.43 1.54
C VAL A 197 0.00 -0.36 2.58
N GLU A 198 0.27 -0.61 3.86
CA GLU A 198 0.08 0.35 4.94
C GLU A 198 0.98 1.58 4.79
N ASP A 199 2.21 1.42 4.25
CA ASP A 199 3.09 2.56 3.96
C ASP A 199 2.52 3.45 2.86
N GLU A 200 1.87 2.88 1.83
CA GLU A 200 1.17 3.65 0.80
C GLU A 200 -0.01 4.45 1.39
N TYR A 201 -0.78 3.83 2.31
CA TYR A 201 -1.82 4.54 3.04
C TYR A 201 -1.24 5.66 3.90
N GLN A 202 -0.11 5.40 4.56
CA GLN A 202 0.54 6.40 5.40
C GLN A 202 1.09 7.57 4.60
N ASP A 203 1.61 7.35 3.38
CA ASP A 203 2.03 8.43 2.48
C ASP A 203 0.87 9.37 2.16
N ILE A 204 -0.31 8.82 1.82
CA ILE A 204 -1.52 9.62 1.56
C ILE A 204 -1.94 10.42 2.80
N LEU A 205 -1.98 9.77 3.97
CA LEU A 205 -2.39 10.42 5.24
C LEU A 205 -1.40 11.51 5.65
N THR A 206 -0.09 11.25 5.54
CA THR A 206 0.96 12.22 5.90
C THR A 206 0.92 13.44 4.99
N LEU A 207 0.75 13.25 3.67
CA LEU A 207 0.56 14.37 2.75
C LEU A 207 -0.75 15.12 3.06
N GLY A 208 -1.82 14.42 3.41
CA GLY A 208 -3.05 15.03 3.90
C GLY A 208 -2.84 15.93 5.11
N GLU A 209 -2.03 15.50 6.07
CA GLU A 209 -1.68 16.28 7.26
C GLU A 209 -0.78 17.48 6.93
N ILE A 210 0.26 17.29 6.10
CA ILE A 210 1.17 18.37 5.68
C ILE A 210 0.40 19.51 4.98
N PHE A 211 -0.64 19.19 4.21
CA PHE A 211 -1.39 20.16 3.41
C PHE A 211 -2.73 20.61 4.03
N ASP A 212 -3.05 20.18 5.26
CA ASP A 212 -4.31 20.49 5.95
C ASP A 212 -5.57 20.04 5.18
N VAL A 213 -5.50 18.81 4.62
CA VAL A 213 -6.57 18.14 3.87
C VAL A 213 -6.84 16.72 4.37
N GLN A 214 -6.73 16.52 5.68
CA GLN A 214 -6.83 15.20 6.33
C GLN A 214 -8.13 14.48 6.02
N ASP A 215 -9.26 15.18 6.02
CA ASP A 215 -10.57 14.57 5.77
C ASP A 215 -10.61 13.91 4.39
N ARG A 216 -9.97 14.54 3.39
CA ARG A 216 -9.88 13.98 2.04
C ARG A 216 -8.95 12.79 1.99
N ALA A 217 -7.78 12.87 2.64
CA ALA A 217 -6.84 11.78 2.73
C ALA A 217 -7.43 10.56 3.44
N GLU A 218 -8.11 10.78 4.57
CA GLU A 218 -8.80 9.71 5.31
C GLU A 218 -9.94 9.09 4.48
N ALA A 219 -10.70 9.88 3.73
CA ALA A 219 -11.75 9.35 2.86
C ALA A 219 -11.17 8.41 1.78
N ILE A 220 -10.06 8.81 1.14
CA ILE A 220 -9.36 7.99 0.14
C ILE A 220 -8.87 6.68 0.77
N VAL A 221 -8.15 6.75 1.88
CA VAL A 221 -7.59 5.56 2.54
C VAL A 221 -8.69 4.64 3.07
N ASN A 222 -9.77 5.20 3.61
CA ASN A 222 -10.91 4.42 4.08
C ASN A 222 -11.62 3.68 2.93
N ASP A 223 -11.75 4.31 1.76
CA ASP A 223 -12.31 3.66 0.56
C ASP A 223 -11.41 2.51 0.09
N MET A 224 -10.09 2.73 0.02
CA MET A 224 -9.13 1.68 -0.32
C MET A 224 -9.21 0.50 0.67
N LYS A 225 -9.23 0.77 1.97
CA LYS A 225 -9.36 -0.26 3.02
C LYS A 225 -10.70 -0.99 2.95
N ALA A 226 -11.79 -0.30 2.64
CA ALA A 226 -13.10 -0.93 2.50
C ALA A 226 -13.14 -1.92 1.32
N GLN A 227 -12.46 -1.62 0.21
CA GLN A 227 -12.35 -2.52 -0.93
C GLN A 227 -11.50 -3.76 -0.58
N VAL A 228 -10.39 -3.60 0.15
CA VAL A 228 -9.59 -4.72 0.67
C VAL A 228 -10.40 -5.58 1.63
N GLN A 229 -11.18 -4.97 2.52
CA GLN A 229 -12.02 -5.70 3.47
C GLN A 229 -13.07 -6.57 2.76
N GLN A 230 -13.62 -6.14 1.61
CA GLN A 230 -14.54 -6.97 0.83
C GLN A 230 -13.86 -8.26 0.32
N ILE A 231 -12.58 -8.18 -0.05
CA ILE A 231 -11.80 -9.36 -0.46
C ILE A 231 -11.59 -10.30 0.73
N GLU A 232 -11.20 -9.75 1.88
CA GLU A 232 -10.99 -10.54 3.10
C GLU A 232 -12.28 -11.21 3.58
N ASP A 233 -13.40 -10.51 3.58
CA ASP A 233 -14.71 -11.04 3.95
C ASP A 233 -15.12 -12.20 3.01
N TYR A 234 -14.89 -12.03 1.70
CA TYR A 234 -15.16 -13.09 0.72
C TYR A 234 -14.31 -14.34 0.96
N LEU A 235 -13.07 -14.17 1.41
CA LEU A 235 -12.10 -15.24 1.62
C LEU A 235 -12.13 -15.86 3.01
N ALA A 236 -12.94 -15.34 3.93
CA ALA A 236 -12.94 -15.75 5.34
C ALA A 236 -13.09 -17.27 5.55
N ASP A 237 -13.91 -17.94 4.71
CA ASP A 237 -14.17 -19.36 4.76
C ASP A 237 -13.54 -20.16 3.60
N LYS A 238 -12.62 -19.54 2.83
CA LYS A 238 -12.05 -20.15 1.62
C LYS A 238 -10.55 -20.39 1.77
N THR A 239 -10.07 -21.43 1.10
CA THR A 239 -8.63 -21.62 0.90
C THR A 239 -8.14 -20.61 -0.15
N ARG A 240 -7.12 -19.86 0.18
CA ARG A 240 -6.51 -18.93 -0.76
C ARG A 240 -5.79 -19.68 -1.87
N LEU A 241 -5.88 -19.16 -3.08
CA LEU A 241 -5.08 -19.66 -4.19
C LEU A 241 -3.61 -19.27 -4.01
N THR A 242 -2.74 -20.21 -4.32
CA THR A 242 -1.30 -19.97 -4.29
C THR A 242 -0.87 -19.17 -5.51
N ALA A 243 0.07 -18.23 -5.33
CA ALA A 243 0.54 -17.40 -6.41
C ALA A 243 2.05 -17.11 -6.34
N ALA A 244 2.61 -16.69 -7.49
CA ALA A 244 3.93 -16.10 -7.61
C ALA A 244 3.81 -14.78 -8.41
N VAL A 245 4.48 -13.72 -7.94
CA VAL A 245 4.60 -12.44 -8.64
C VAL A 245 6.04 -12.31 -9.12
N LEU A 246 6.24 -12.27 -10.44
CA LEU A 246 7.53 -12.46 -11.07
C LEU A 246 7.80 -11.42 -12.15
N GLU A 247 9.07 -11.01 -12.27
CA GLU A 247 9.59 -10.21 -13.39
C GLU A 247 10.67 -11.02 -14.11
N ASP A 248 10.60 -11.11 -15.45
CA ASP A 248 11.60 -11.82 -16.23
C ASP A 248 12.93 -11.04 -16.29
N GLU A 249 14.02 -11.70 -15.94
CA GLU A 249 15.39 -11.17 -15.99
C GLU A 249 16.25 -11.89 -17.05
N GLY A 250 15.60 -12.49 -18.05
CA GLY A 250 16.29 -13.16 -19.16
C GLY A 250 16.85 -14.54 -18.80
N GLY A 251 16.07 -15.35 -18.09
CA GLY A 251 16.40 -16.74 -17.73
C GLY A 251 16.34 -17.02 -16.24
N THR A 252 16.24 -16.00 -15.44
CA THR A 252 15.85 -16.04 -14.02
C THR A 252 14.66 -15.11 -13.82
N TYR A 253 13.96 -15.26 -12.70
CA TYR A 253 12.75 -14.50 -12.38
C TYR A 253 12.96 -13.78 -11.06
N ARG A 254 12.95 -12.45 -11.10
CA ARG A 254 12.90 -11.65 -9.88
C ARG A 254 11.57 -11.90 -9.20
N VAL A 255 11.62 -12.14 -7.89
CA VAL A 255 10.45 -12.41 -7.07
C VAL A 255 10.01 -11.16 -6.34
N TYR A 256 8.73 -10.81 -6.47
CA TYR A 256 8.06 -9.86 -5.61
C TYR A 256 7.42 -10.63 -4.45
N GLY A 257 8.21 -10.78 -3.37
CA GLY A 257 7.85 -11.58 -2.20
C GLY A 257 7.17 -10.78 -1.08
N GLU A 258 7.03 -11.40 0.08
CA GLU A 258 6.31 -10.84 1.24
C GLU A 258 6.89 -9.50 1.75
N ASP A 259 8.19 -9.28 1.56
CA ASP A 259 8.89 -8.09 2.06
C ASP A 259 8.94 -6.92 1.06
N VAL A 260 8.37 -7.08 -0.12
CA VAL A 260 8.30 -6.02 -1.13
C VAL A 260 6.85 -5.73 -1.50
N LEU A 261 6.57 -4.49 -1.89
CA LEU A 261 5.20 -4.03 -2.08
C LEU A 261 4.40 -4.93 -3.04
N GLY A 262 4.98 -5.40 -4.15
CA GLY A 262 4.26 -6.23 -5.11
C GLY A 262 3.76 -7.56 -4.54
N GLY A 263 4.53 -8.18 -3.65
CA GLY A 263 4.08 -9.37 -2.92
C GLY A 263 3.03 -9.03 -1.87
N ASN A 264 3.19 -7.91 -1.16
CA ASN A 264 2.22 -7.44 -0.18
C ASN A 264 0.87 -7.08 -0.85
N VAL A 265 0.89 -6.43 -2.02
CA VAL A 265 -0.30 -6.19 -2.87
C VAL A 265 -0.98 -7.51 -3.25
N ALA A 266 -0.20 -8.52 -3.67
CA ALA A 266 -0.79 -9.82 -4.01
C ALA A 266 -1.44 -10.51 -2.81
N ILE A 267 -0.86 -10.41 -1.62
CA ILE A 267 -1.44 -10.94 -0.38
C ILE A 267 -2.77 -10.26 -0.07
N HIS A 268 -2.83 -8.93 -0.14
CA HIS A 268 -4.09 -8.18 0.05
C HIS A 268 -5.12 -8.45 -1.05
N GLY A 269 -4.67 -8.82 -2.27
CA GLY A 269 -5.53 -9.34 -3.34
C GLY A 269 -5.99 -10.78 -3.17
N GLY A 270 -5.66 -11.40 -2.02
CA GLY A 270 -6.12 -12.73 -1.62
C GLY A 270 -5.19 -13.88 -2.00
N ALA A 271 -3.99 -13.62 -2.51
CA ALA A 271 -3.02 -14.65 -2.83
C ALA A 271 -2.33 -15.22 -1.58
N GLU A 272 -1.94 -16.51 -1.65
CA GLU A 272 -0.92 -17.09 -0.79
C GLU A 272 0.38 -17.23 -1.60
N LEU A 273 1.42 -16.49 -1.25
CA LEU A 273 2.68 -16.56 -1.98
C LEU A 273 3.41 -17.87 -1.71
N VAL A 274 3.88 -18.55 -2.76
CA VAL A 274 4.67 -19.81 -2.65
C VAL A 274 6.16 -19.57 -2.81
N VAL A 275 6.55 -18.39 -3.33
CA VAL A 275 7.95 -17.95 -3.45
C VAL A 275 8.09 -16.57 -2.80
N GLY A 276 9.31 -16.19 -2.42
CA GLY A 276 9.58 -14.89 -1.82
C GLY A 276 9.06 -14.76 -0.39
N LYS A 277 9.13 -15.82 0.41
CA LYS A 277 8.87 -15.75 1.85
C LYS A 277 9.83 -14.79 2.53
N HIS A 278 9.47 -14.30 3.71
CA HIS A 278 10.23 -13.30 4.46
C HIS A 278 11.74 -13.56 4.46
N GLY A 279 12.52 -12.56 4.11
CA GLY A 279 13.98 -12.63 3.97
C GLY A 279 14.51 -13.31 2.71
N ASN A 280 13.64 -13.78 1.79
CA ASN A 280 14.02 -14.48 0.55
C ASN A 280 13.44 -13.77 -0.70
N ASN A 281 13.78 -12.50 -0.87
CA ASN A 281 13.35 -11.66 -1.99
C ASN A 281 14.46 -11.58 -3.05
N GLY A 282 14.82 -12.72 -3.64
CA GLY A 282 15.82 -12.78 -4.70
C GLY A 282 15.19 -13.22 -6.02
N SER A 283 16.07 -13.52 -6.98
CA SER A 283 15.65 -14.18 -8.22
C SER A 283 15.61 -15.71 -8.01
N ILE A 284 14.67 -16.36 -8.68
CA ILE A 284 14.54 -17.82 -8.72
C ILE A 284 14.80 -18.35 -10.12
N SER A 285 15.17 -19.63 -10.22
CA SER A 285 15.30 -20.33 -11.48
C SER A 285 13.96 -20.86 -12.00
N ALA A 286 13.95 -21.31 -13.26
CA ALA A 286 12.81 -22.02 -13.82
C ALA A 286 12.47 -23.30 -13.03
N GLU A 287 13.49 -24.01 -12.56
CA GLU A 287 13.34 -25.22 -11.76
C GLU A 287 12.67 -24.93 -10.41
N ASP A 288 13.06 -23.82 -9.75
CA ASP A 288 12.46 -23.41 -8.49
C ASP A 288 10.97 -23.07 -8.69
N LEU A 289 10.61 -22.39 -9.78
CA LEU A 289 9.23 -22.09 -10.12
C LEU A 289 8.43 -23.37 -10.39
N ILE A 290 9.00 -24.33 -11.12
CA ILE A 290 8.36 -25.64 -11.37
C ILE A 290 8.13 -26.40 -10.06
N LEU A 291 9.08 -26.35 -9.15
CA LEU A 291 8.97 -27.01 -7.84
C LEU A 291 7.89 -26.34 -6.97
N ALA A 292 7.81 -25.02 -6.99
CA ALA A 292 6.81 -24.26 -6.24
C ALA A 292 5.38 -24.47 -6.76
N ASN A 293 5.22 -24.68 -8.08
CA ASN A 293 3.97 -24.98 -8.80
C ASN A 293 2.75 -24.18 -8.31
N PRO A 294 2.76 -22.85 -8.44
CA PRO A 294 1.64 -22.00 -7.98
C PRO A 294 0.37 -22.24 -8.79
N ASP A 295 -0.80 -21.97 -8.18
CA ASP A 295 -2.10 -21.97 -8.85
C ASP A 295 -2.24 -20.84 -9.89
N ALA A 296 -1.54 -19.70 -9.64
CA ALA A 296 -1.50 -18.55 -10.52
C ALA A 296 -0.12 -17.89 -10.58
N ILE A 297 0.20 -17.25 -11.70
CA ILE A 297 1.43 -16.48 -11.88
C ILE A 297 1.06 -15.08 -12.38
N PHE A 298 1.57 -14.06 -11.71
CA PHE A 298 1.49 -12.66 -12.14
C PHE A 298 2.83 -12.23 -12.69
N MET A 299 2.86 -11.88 -13.99
CA MET A 299 4.06 -11.43 -14.68
C MET A 299 4.09 -9.90 -14.71
N VAL A 300 5.11 -9.32 -14.09
CA VAL A 300 5.28 -7.87 -14.01
C VAL A 300 5.65 -7.32 -15.38
N TRP A 301 4.96 -6.25 -15.78
CA TRP A 301 5.25 -5.49 -17.00
C TRP A 301 5.21 -3.98 -16.72
N TYR A 302 5.83 -3.19 -17.58
CA TYR A 302 5.84 -1.72 -17.53
C TYR A 302 6.14 -1.13 -18.91
N ASP A 303 5.70 0.12 -19.15
CA ASP A 303 5.70 0.74 -20.48
C ASP A 303 7.09 0.89 -21.14
N GLY A 304 8.17 0.83 -20.36
CA GLY A 304 9.54 0.85 -20.89
C GLY A 304 9.93 -0.35 -21.77
N TYR A 305 9.12 -1.41 -21.79
CA TYR A 305 9.39 -2.64 -22.58
C TYR A 305 8.69 -2.66 -23.93
N SER A 306 7.73 -1.78 -24.18
CA SER A 306 7.02 -1.75 -25.45
C SER A 306 7.26 -0.45 -26.19
N VAL A 307 7.43 -0.59 -27.48
CA VAL A 307 7.42 0.54 -28.40
C VAL A 307 5.96 0.84 -28.76
N GLY A 308 5.22 1.43 -27.78
CA GLY A 308 3.97 2.10 -28.11
C GLY A 308 2.66 1.32 -28.01
N ASP A 309 2.61 0.14 -27.36
CA ASP A 309 1.33 -0.58 -27.16
C ASP A 309 1.32 -1.31 -25.80
N VAL A 310 0.54 -0.82 -24.84
CA VAL A 310 0.41 -1.36 -23.47
C VAL A 310 -0.09 -2.81 -23.47
N ASP A 311 -1.09 -3.14 -24.30
CA ASP A 311 -1.67 -4.48 -24.39
C ASP A 311 -0.64 -5.49 -24.91
N TYR A 312 0.21 -5.07 -25.81
CA TYR A 312 1.31 -5.89 -26.35
C TYR A 312 2.35 -6.23 -25.29
N ALA A 313 2.70 -5.29 -24.41
CA ALA A 313 3.69 -5.53 -23.35
C ALA A 313 3.17 -6.56 -22.32
N GLY A 314 1.93 -6.43 -21.87
CA GLY A 314 1.29 -7.40 -20.97
C GLY A 314 1.20 -8.80 -21.59
N ASP A 315 0.75 -8.90 -22.82
CA ASP A 315 0.71 -10.15 -23.59
C ASP A 315 2.09 -10.77 -23.77
N HIS A 316 3.13 -9.96 -23.96
CA HIS A 316 4.49 -10.44 -24.13
C HIS A 316 4.98 -11.18 -22.89
N VAL A 317 4.88 -10.55 -21.71
CA VAL A 317 5.39 -11.19 -20.47
C VAL A 317 4.63 -12.46 -20.11
N VAL A 318 3.32 -12.52 -20.40
CA VAL A 318 2.53 -13.74 -20.23
C VAL A 318 3.03 -14.86 -21.13
N LYS A 319 3.36 -14.57 -22.40
CA LYS A 319 3.87 -15.57 -23.35
C LYS A 319 5.24 -16.14 -22.95
N LEU A 320 6.07 -15.37 -22.23
CA LEU A 320 7.35 -15.88 -21.70
C LEU A 320 7.16 -17.11 -20.79
N ILE A 321 6.00 -17.23 -20.14
CA ILE A 321 5.63 -18.39 -19.33
C ILE A 321 4.79 -19.38 -20.15
N THR A 322 3.71 -18.93 -20.79
CA THR A 322 2.72 -19.83 -21.41
C THR A 322 3.21 -20.55 -22.67
N GLU A 323 4.13 -19.94 -23.41
CA GLU A 323 4.69 -20.52 -24.63
C GLU A 323 6.03 -21.25 -24.37
N ASN A 324 6.56 -21.20 -23.14
CA ASN A 324 7.80 -21.89 -22.79
C ASN A 324 7.51 -23.36 -22.45
N PRO A 325 8.04 -24.34 -23.22
CA PRO A 325 7.80 -25.78 -23.00
C PRO A 325 8.21 -26.25 -21.60
N ALA A 326 9.18 -25.60 -20.96
CA ALA A 326 9.63 -25.94 -19.61
C ALA A 326 8.52 -25.80 -18.58
N PHE A 327 7.59 -24.87 -18.79
CA PHE A 327 6.50 -24.55 -17.86
C PHE A 327 5.17 -25.26 -18.18
N ALA A 328 5.10 -26.08 -19.23
CA ALA A 328 3.87 -26.77 -19.63
C ALA A 328 3.29 -27.68 -18.52
N SER A 329 4.09 -28.07 -17.53
CA SER A 329 3.65 -28.87 -16.38
C SER A 329 3.03 -28.06 -15.25
N LEU A 330 3.21 -26.73 -15.21
CA LEU A 330 2.68 -25.85 -14.15
C LEU A 330 1.15 -25.83 -14.16
N ASP A 331 0.55 -25.87 -12.98
CA ASP A 331 -0.90 -25.82 -12.84
C ASP A 331 -1.45 -24.44 -13.26
N ALA A 332 -0.72 -23.35 -13.01
CA ALA A 332 -1.05 -22.01 -13.52
C ALA A 332 -1.16 -22.02 -15.06
N VAL A 333 -0.22 -22.65 -15.77
CA VAL A 333 -0.24 -22.71 -17.24
C VAL A 333 -1.38 -23.57 -17.75
N LYS A 334 -1.56 -24.79 -17.19
CA LYS A 334 -2.65 -25.71 -17.59
C LYS A 334 -4.04 -25.11 -17.41
N ASN A 335 -4.21 -24.31 -16.35
CA ASN A 335 -5.48 -23.71 -15.99
C ASN A 335 -5.69 -22.31 -16.59
N GLY A 336 -4.74 -21.80 -17.39
CA GLY A 336 -4.81 -20.46 -17.99
C GLY A 336 -4.74 -19.32 -16.96
N ARG A 337 -4.05 -19.51 -15.85
CA ARG A 337 -3.93 -18.54 -14.74
C ARG A 337 -2.54 -17.88 -14.72
N VAL A 338 -2.12 -17.40 -15.88
CA VAL A 338 -0.92 -16.55 -16.01
C VAL A 338 -1.39 -15.18 -16.47
N TYR A 339 -1.15 -14.16 -15.65
CA TYR A 339 -1.71 -12.83 -15.82
C TYR A 339 -0.62 -11.78 -15.88
N PRO A 340 -0.77 -10.70 -16.64
CA PRO A 340 0.08 -9.53 -16.53
C PRO A 340 -0.30 -8.73 -15.28
N ILE A 341 0.67 -8.10 -14.62
CA ILE A 341 0.43 -7.10 -13.57
C ILE A 341 1.30 -5.88 -13.83
N ASN A 342 0.69 -4.69 -13.82
CA ASN A 342 1.43 -3.46 -14.10
C ASN A 342 2.31 -3.07 -12.91
N LEU A 343 3.58 -2.73 -13.17
CA LEU A 343 4.52 -2.28 -12.16
C LEU A 343 4.00 -1.07 -11.38
N SER A 344 3.28 -0.16 -12.04
CA SER A 344 2.72 1.04 -11.39
C SER A 344 1.73 0.74 -10.27
N GLY A 345 1.10 -0.43 -10.25
CA GLY A 345 0.18 -0.87 -9.20
C GLY A 345 0.84 -1.63 -8.05
N ILE A 346 2.16 -1.94 -8.16
CA ILE A 346 2.86 -2.82 -7.23
C ILE A 346 4.24 -2.32 -6.78
N TYR A 347 4.59 -1.06 -7.10
CA TYR A 347 5.89 -0.48 -6.80
C TYR A 347 5.78 1.01 -6.53
N CYS A 348 5.85 1.43 -5.25
CA CYS A 348 5.60 2.80 -4.82
C CYS A 348 4.35 3.36 -5.53
N SER A 349 3.24 2.70 -5.33
CA SER A 349 2.08 2.83 -6.23
C SER A 349 1.08 3.90 -5.79
N GLY A 350 1.18 4.40 -4.53
CA GLY A 350 0.32 5.46 -4.05
C GLY A 350 -1.17 5.16 -4.26
N MET A 351 -1.81 5.99 -5.06
CA MET A 351 -3.22 5.82 -5.43
C MET A 351 -3.51 4.54 -6.21
N ARG A 352 -2.51 3.98 -6.90
CA ARG A 352 -2.66 2.76 -7.72
C ARG A 352 -2.52 1.46 -6.94
N THR A 353 -2.17 1.54 -5.66
CA THR A 353 -2.06 0.36 -4.78
C THR A 353 -3.35 -0.45 -4.78
N ILE A 354 -4.49 0.24 -4.69
CA ILE A 354 -5.80 -0.45 -4.73
C ILE A 354 -6.07 -1.07 -6.10
N ASP A 355 -5.64 -0.44 -7.19
CA ASP A 355 -5.81 -0.99 -8.54
C ASP A 355 -5.04 -2.30 -8.68
N GLY A 356 -3.78 -2.36 -8.18
CA GLY A 356 -2.98 -3.58 -8.15
C GLY A 356 -3.62 -4.69 -7.30
N ILE A 357 -4.14 -4.36 -6.12
CA ILE A 357 -4.84 -5.31 -5.23
C ILE A 357 -6.09 -5.88 -5.92
N LEU A 358 -6.90 -5.01 -6.53
CA LEU A 358 -8.13 -5.42 -7.23
C LEU A 358 -7.82 -6.22 -8.50
N ASP A 359 -6.73 -5.92 -9.19
CA ASP A 359 -6.27 -6.71 -10.34
C ASP A 359 -5.96 -8.14 -9.93
N VAL A 360 -5.23 -8.34 -8.85
CA VAL A 360 -4.95 -9.66 -8.30
C VAL A 360 -6.24 -10.37 -7.92
N ALA A 361 -7.11 -9.71 -7.15
CA ALA A 361 -8.36 -10.31 -6.67
C ALA A 361 -9.31 -10.69 -7.81
N LYS A 362 -9.47 -9.84 -8.84
CA LYS A 362 -10.32 -10.11 -10.02
C LYS A 362 -9.83 -11.31 -10.82
N ASN A 363 -8.51 -11.48 -10.92
CA ASN A 363 -7.91 -12.59 -11.64
C ASN A 363 -7.99 -13.91 -10.85
N LEU A 364 -7.83 -13.87 -9.53
CA LEU A 364 -7.91 -15.07 -8.68
C LEU A 364 -9.34 -15.48 -8.38
N TYR A 365 -10.23 -14.51 -8.16
CA TYR A 365 -11.60 -14.71 -7.67
C TYR A 365 -12.61 -13.90 -8.48
N PRO A 366 -12.75 -14.17 -9.80
CA PRO A 366 -13.63 -13.39 -10.66
C PRO A 366 -15.11 -13.41 -10.21
N GLU A 367 -15.53 -14.43 -9.46
CA GLU A 367 -16.86 -14.55 -8.90
C GLU A 367 -17.20 -13.54 -7.79
N LEU A 368 -16.17 -12.92 -7.16
CA LEU A 368 -16.38 -11.82 -6.21
C LEU A 368 -16.93 -10.55 -6.90
N TYR A 369 -16.75 -10.43 -8.21
CA TYR A 369 -17.08 -9.23 -8.99
C TYR A 369 -18.20 -9.47 -10.00
N GLN A 370 -18.94 -10.58 -9.87
CA GLN A 370 -20.14 -10.92 -10.66
C GLN A 370 -21.40 -10.58 -9.88
#